data_2bc779adebf6133f78ce516c4637757d
#
_entry.id   2bc779adebf6133f78ce516c4637757d
#
_cell.length_a   1.000
_cell.length_b   1.000
_cell.length_c   1.000
_cell.angle_alpha   90.00
_cell.angle_beta   90.00
_cell.angle_gamma   90.00
#
_symmetry.space_group_name_H-M   'P 1'
#
loop_
_entity.id
_entity.type
_entity.pdbx_description
1 polymer ?
#
loop_
_entity_poly.entity_id
_entity_poly.type
_entity_poly.pdbx_seq_one_letter_code
_entity_poly.pdbx_strand_id
1 'polypeptide(L)'
;LTDYTEINNSICNYFGLRSIFEYKEPNISIAFSAGKRAKSNCSLNNWIYLAEQKCIELRNPNIYNRENLIEYFPSIRWQSMDVENGLVKVIKQLFNIGITVVIVPSFPSVHVRGATFTINDKPCIALTDYVGFYPTLWFGLIHELYHVLFDWEDIKNSDPHISEELGLDSISPLEKAADDFAREYLFSKSKTIESSL
;
A
#
# COMPACT_ATOMS: atom_id res chain seq x y z
N LEU A 1 -1.91 33.71 19.94
CA LEU A 1 -2.28 34.19 18.59
C LEU A 1 -1.67 33.21 17.61
N THR A 2 -2.51 32.51 16.86
CA THR A 2 -2.08 31.55 15.85
C THR A 2 -1.49 32.34 14.68
N ASP A 3 -0.22 32.12 14.35
CA ASP A 3 0.41 32.77 13.21
C ASP A 3 0.01 32.07 11.91
N TYR A 4 -0.97 32.65 11.22
CA TYR A 4 -1.44 32.13 9.94
C TYR A 4 -0.36 32.09 8.87
N THR A 5 0.66 32.93 8.96
CA THR A 5 1.78 32.96 8.03
C THR A 5 2.65 31.72 8.20
N GLU A 6 2.91 31.34 9.45
CA GLU A 6 3.70 30.15 9.78
C GLU A 6 2.96 28.87 9.35
N ILE A 7 1.62 28.82 9.59
CA ILE A 7 0.79 27.71 9.13
C ILE A 7 0.79 27.62 7.61
N ASN A 8 0.58 28.73 6.90
CA ASN A 8 0.59 28.77 5.44
C ASN A 8 1.93 28.29 4.88
N ASN A 9 3.03 28.78 5.43
CA ASN A 9 4.38 28.39 5.02
C ASN A 9 4.63 26.89 5.28
N SER A 10 4.18 26.36 6.41
CA SER A 10 4.30 24.95 6.74
C SER A 10 3.51 24.09 5.76
N ILE A 11 2.28 24.47 5.41
CA ILE A 11 1.45 23.78 4.43
C ILE A 11 2.09 23.84 3.04
N CYS A 12 2.54 25.04 2.62
CA CYS A 12 3.18 25.21 1.31
C CYS A 12 4.47 24.39 1.19
N ASN A 13 5.31 24.39 2.23
CA ASN A 13 6.51 23.58 2.27
C ASN A 13 6.24 22.10 2.24
N TYR A 14 5.21 21.65 2.98
CA TYR A 14 4.81 20.25 3.05
C TYR A 14 4.36 19.71 1.69
N PHE A 15 3.58 20.51 0.94
CA PHE A 15 3.07 20.12 -0.39
C PHE A 15 3.96 20.57 -1.55
N GLY A 16 5.11 21.18 -1.29
CA GLY A 16 6.00 21.73 -2.33
C GLY A 16 5.37 22.87 -3.14
N LEU A 17 4.44 23.62 -2.57
CA LEU A 17 3.70 24.70 -3.22
C LEU A 17 4.39 26.05 -2.98
N ARG A 18 4.26 26.98 -3.94
CA ARG A 18 4.63 28.38 -3.73
C ARG A 18 3.55 29.16 -3.00
N SER A 19 2.31 28.71 -3.12
CA SER A 19 1.13 29.28 -2.48
C SER A 19 0.07 28.21 -2.30
N ILE A 20 -0.70 28.27 -1.20
CA ILE A 20 -1.83 27.36 -0.93
C ILE A 20 -2.89 27.40 -2.06
N PHE A 21 -2.98 28.53 -2.79
CA PHE A 21 -3.90 28.66 -3.94
C PHE A 21 -3.41 27.91 -5.20
N GLU A 22 -2.17 27.42 -5.22
CA GLU A 22 -1.67 26.54 -6.28
C GLU A 22 -2.03 25.07 -6.06
N TYR A 23 -2.56 24.73 -4.89
CA TYR A 23 -2.99 23.36 -4.61
C TYR A 23 -4.07 22.97 -5.62
N LYS A 24 -3.74 22.02 -6.46
CA LYS A 24 -4.68 21.32 -7.32
C LYS A 24 -4.80 19.92 -6.76
N GLU A 25 -6.04 19.47 -6.55
CA GLU A 25 -6.24 18.05 -6.28
C GLU A 25 -5.54 17.27 -7.39
N PRO A 26 -4.60 16.34 -7.04
CA PRO A 26 -4.01 15.48 -8.05
C PRO A 26 -5.16 14.83 -8.82
N ASN A 27 -5.14 14.86 -10.15
CA ASN A 27 -6.04 14.07 -10.99
C ASN A 27 -5.61 12.60 -10.86
N ILE A 28 -5.72 12.07 -9.67
CA ILE A 28 -5.61 10.65 -9.43
C ILE A 28 -6.94 10.11 -9.95
N SER A 29 -6.95 9.60 -11.17
CA SER A 29 -8.04 8.78 -11.67
C SER A 29 -8.00 7.46 -10.92
N ILE A 30 -8.29 7.54 -9.64
CA ILE A 30 -8.45 6.39 -8.79
C ILE A 30 -9.63 5.65 -9.40
N ALA A 31 -9.42 4.44 -9.86
CA ALA A 31 -10.49 3.52 -10.21
C ALA A 31 -11.26 3.20 -8.91
N PHE A 32 -12.02 4.17 -8.43
CA PHE A 32 -12.98 3.97 -7.35
C PHE A 32 -14.04 3.01 -7.85
N SER A 33 -14.06 1.82 -7.35
CA SER A 33 -15.34 1.14 -7.22
C SER A 33 -16.11 1.91 -6.13
N ALA A 34 -16.93 2.85 -6.59
CA ALA A 34 -17.60 3.84 -5.76
C ALA A 34 -18.58 3.18 -4.77
N GLY A 35 -18.11 2.84 -3.61
CA GLY A 35 -18.96 2.64 -2.44
C GLY A 35 -19.51 4.00 -1.99
N LYS A 36 -20.79 4.07 -1.62
CA LYS A 36 -21.66 5.22 -1.40
C LYS A 36 -21.26 6.26 -0.33
N ARG A 37 -19.98 6.44 0.00
CA ARG A 37 -19.52 7.54 0.86
C ARG A 37 -18.52 8.39 0.10
N ALA A 38 -18.86 9.67 -0.07
CA ALA A 38 -17.91 10.68 -0.46
C ALA A 38 -16.81 10.73 0.61
N LYS A 39 -15.74 9.98 0.41
CA LYS A 39 -14.54 10.08 1.23
C LYS A 39 -13.87 11.40 0.91
N SER A 40 -13.27 12.03 1.90
CA SER A 40 -12.46 13.22 1.68
C SER A 40 -11.26 12.83 0.79
N ASN A 41 -11.33 13.15 -0.49
CA ASN A 41 -10.24 12.92 -1.43
C ASN A 41 -8.91 13.51 -0.90
N CYS A 42 -8.99 14.63 -0.17
CA CYS A 42 -7.86 15.30 0.44
C CYS A 42 -7.08 14.40 1.44
N SER A 43 -7.77 13.68 2.33
CA SER A 43 -7.10 12.80 3.30
C SER A 43 -6.42 11.61 2.62
N LEU A 44 -7.05 11.03 1.61
CA LEU A 44 -6.48 9.94 0.84
C LEU A 44 -5.26 10.40 0.03
N ASN A 45 -5.38 11.53 -0.66
CA ASN A 45 -4.29 12.12 -1.41
C ASN A 45 -3.09 12.46 -0.51
N ASN A 46 -3.35 12.95 0.70
CA ASN A 46 -2.32 13.23 1.68
C ASN A 46 -1.64 11.94 2.19
N TRP A 47 -2.40 10.87 2.40
CA TRP A 47 -1.86 9.58 2.78
C TRP A 47 -0.95 9.01 1.69
N ILE A 48 -1.37 9.08 0.41
CA ILE A 48 -0.57 8.65 -0.75
C ILE A 48 0.70 9.49 -0.85
N TYR A 49 0.58 10.81 -0.76
CA TYR A 49 1.73 11.71 -0.79
C TYR A 49 2.78 11.37 0.28
N LEU A 50 2.34 11.09 1.51
CA LEU A 50 3.24 10.64 2.58
C LEU A 50 3.90 9.29 2.26
N ALA A 51 3.15 8.37 1.67
CA ALA A 51 3.69 7.08 1.25
C ALA A 51 4.79 7.26 0.19
N GLU A 52 4.53 8.07 -0.82
CA GLU A 52 5.49 8.40 -1.88
C GLU A 52 6.76 9.05 -1.30
N GLN A 53 6.60 10.07 -0.43
CA GLN A 53 7.76 10.75 0.18
C GLN A 53 8.63 9.78 0.98
N LYS A 54 8.03 8.89 1.78
CA LYS A 54 8.77 7.86 2.51
C LYS A 54 9.52 6.90 1.58
N CYS A 55 8.91 6.49 0.46
CA CYS A 55 9.58 5.65 -0.51
C CYS A 55 10.74 6.38 -1.22
N ILE A 56 10.55 7.66 -1.56
CA ILE A 56 11.59 8.50 -2.17
C ILE A 56 12.78 8.68 -1.21
N GLU A 57 12.53 8.91 0.07
CA GLU A 57 13.56 9.08 1.09
C GLU A 57 14.45 7.84 1.24
N LEU A 58 13.89 6.65 1.10
CA LEU A 58 14.62 5.38 1.21
C LEU A 58 15.60 5.14 0.05
N ARG A 59 15.41 5.79 -1.10
CA ARG A 59 16.30 5.76 -2.26
C ARG A 59 16.77 4.36 -2.61
N ASN A 60 15.84 3.41 -2.77
CA ASN A 60 16.21 2.02 -3.07
C ASN A 60 17.14 1.95 -4.30
N PRO A 61 18.41 1.52 -4.16
CA PRO A 61 19.34 1.45 -5.28
C PRO A 61 19.13 0.21 -6.15
N ASN A 62 18.42 -0.79 -5.65
CA ASN A 62 18.29 -2.09 -6.30
C ASN A 62 17.31 -2.02 -7.47
N ILE A 63 17.57 -2.78 -8.51
CA ILE A 63 16.68 -2.91 -9.67
C ILE A 63 15.65 -3.99 -9.34
N TYR A 64 14.38 -3.72 -9.66
CA TYR A 64 13.34 -4.71 -9.50
C TYR A 64 13.57 -5.92 -10.40
N ASN A 65 13.52 -7.09 -9.81
CA ASN A 65 13.65 -8.37 -10.50
C ASN A 65 12.49 -9.29 -10.09
N ARG A 66 11.60 -9.57 -11.06
CA ARG A 66 10.41 -10.38 -10.85
C ARG A 66 10.74 -11.84 -10.53
N GLU A 67 11.76 -12.40 -11.18
CA GLU A 67 12.19 -13.78 -10.97
C GLU A 67 12.68 -13.99 -9.54
N ASN A 68 13.46 -13.07 -9.01
CA ASN A 68 13.91 -13.08 -7.62
C ASN A 68 12.73 -12.98 -6.63
N LEU A 69 11.70 -12.20 -6.97
CA LEU A 69 10.48 -12.15 -6.15
C LEU A 69 9.75 -13.49 -6.16
N ILE A 70 9.58 -14.13 -7.33
CA ILE A 70 8.94 -15.44 -7.46
C ILE A 70 9.69 -16.50 -6.66
N GLU A 71 11.01 -16.52 -6.71
CA GLU A 71 11.85 -17.45 -5.96
C GLU A 71 11.74 -17.22 -4.44
N TYR A 72 11.73 -15.96 -4.01
CA TYR A 72 11.65 -15.60 -2.60
C TYR A 72 10.25 -15.80 -2.01
N PHE A 73 9.20 -15.60 -2.80
CA PHE A 73 7.80 -15.53 -2.36
C PHE A 73 7.37 -16.69 -1.46
N PRO A 74 7.66 -17.99 -1.78
CA PRO A 74 7.26 -19.11 -0.93
C PRO A 74 7.79 -19.05 0.50
N SER A 75 8.92 -18.35 0.72
CA SER A 75 9.56 -18.24 2.03
C SER A 75 8.91 -17.19 2.93
N ILE A 76 8.18 -16.23 2.38
CA ILE A 76 7.56 -15.11 3.11
C ILE A 76 6.57 -15.64 4.17
N ARG A 77 5.79 -16.66 3.83
CA ARG A 77 4.82 -17.27 4.75
C ARG A 77 5.47 -17.70 6.07
N TRP A 78 6.65 -18.29 6.02
CA TRP A 78 7.33 -18.79 7.21
C TRP A 78 7.84 -17.66 8.10
N GLN A 79 8.16 -16.51 7.51
CA GLN A 79 8.57 -15.33 8.26
C GLN A 79 7.42 -14.74 9.08
N SER A 80 6.16 -14.95 8.71
CA SER A 80 5.01 -14.47 9.47
C SER A 80 4.89 -15.12 10.86
N MET A 81 5.55 -16.25 11.08
CA MET A 81 5.61 -16.92 12.38
C MET A 81 6.60 -16.25 13.35
N ASP A 82 7.57 -15.50 12.85
CA ASP A 82 8.49 -14.69 13.65
C ASP A 82 7.86 -13.30 13.89
N VAL A 83 7.06 -13.22 14.97
CA VAL A 83 6.27 -12.00 15.25
C VAL A 83 7.16 -10.77 15.50
N GLU A 84 8.35 -10.96 16.07
CA GLU A 84 9.24 -9.84 16.40
C GLU A 84 10.00 -9.29 15.20
N ASN A 85 10.51 -10.18 14.34
CA ASN A 85 11.46 -9.77 13.30
C ASN A 85 11.02 -10.13 11.88
N GLY A 86 10.02 -11.00 11.71
CA GLY A 86 9.66 -11.57 10.42
C GLY A 86 9.30 -10.52 9.38
N LEU A 87 8.43 -9.56 9.74
CA LEU A 87 8.04 -8.49 8.83
C LEU A 87 9.23 -7.63 8.39
N VAL A 88 10.11 -7.28 9.34
CA VAL A 88 11.31 -6.48 9.04
C VAL A 88 12.29 -7.24 8.13
N LYS A 89 12.45 -8.56 8.35
CA LYS A 89 13.27 -9.41 7.48
C LYS A 89 12.72 -9.45 6.05
N VAL A 90 11.40 -9.61 5.91
CA VAL A 90 10.76 -9.63 4.60
C VAL A 90 10.89 -8.28 3.90
N ILE A 91 10.63 -7.17 4.58
CA ILE A 91 10.79 -5.83 4.02
C ILE A 91 12.22 -5.59 3.54
N LYS A 92 13.23 -5.99 4.31
CA LYS A 92 14.64 -5.87 3.91
C LYS A 92 14.96 -6.72 2.67
N GLN A 93 14.43 -7.93 2.60
CA GLN A 93 14.66 -8.80 1.44
C GLN A 93 13.94 -8.28 0.19
N LEU A 94 12.71 -7.78 0.33
CA LEU A 94 11.99 -7.12 -0.75
C LEU A 94 12.76 -5.88 -1.26
N PHE A 95 13.35 -5.10 -0.35
CA PHE A 95 14.21 -3.98 -0.71
C PHE A 95 15.41 -4.40 -1.56
N ASN A 96 16.05 -5.53 -1.24
CA ASN A 96 17.14 -6.10 -2.03
C ASN A 96 16.67 -6.57 -3.42
N ILE A 97 15.42 -6.99 -3.55
CA ILE A 97 14.78 -7.40 -4.83
C ILE A 97 14.36 -6.18 -5.67
N GLY A 98 14.45 -4.96 -5.11
CA GLY A 98 14.07 -3.72 -5.77
C GLY A 98 12.65 -3.25 -5.47
N ILE A 99 11.99 -3.85 -4.48
CA ILE A 99 10.66 -3.44 -4.01
C ILE A 99 10.80 -2.63 -2.73
N THR A 100 10.25 -1.42 -2.70
CA THR A 100 10.27 -0.58 -1.49
C THR A 100 8.96 -0.73 -0.74
N VAL A 101 9.01 -1.13 0.53
CA VAL A 101 7.83 -1.24 1.39
C VAL A 101 7.92 -0.24 2.53
N VAL A 102 6.88 0.56 2.72
CA VAL A 102 6.76 1.55 3.80
C VAL A 102 5.49 1.33 4.60
N ILE A 103 5.53 1.70 5.88
CA ILE A 103 4.33 1.73 6.73
C ILE A 103 3.96 3.19 6.97
N VAL A 104 2.72 3.53 6.66
CA VAL A 104 2.16 4.88 6.81
C VAL A 104 1.07 4.83 7.87
N PRO A 105 1.08 5.72 8.86
CA PRO A 105 0.03 5.77 9.87
C PRO A 105 -1.36 5.91 9.24
N SER A 106 -2.35 5.30 9.87
CA SER A 106 -3.75 5.46 9.46
C SER A 106 -4.25 6.88 9.73
N PHE A 107 -5.08 7.40 8.83
CA PHE A 107 -5.80 8.66 9.04
C PHE A 107 -7.27 8.37 9.36
N PRO A 108 -7.93 9.17 10.23
CA PRO A 108 -9.28 8.87 10.70
C PRO A 108 -10.35 8.71 9.62
N SER A 109 -10.14 9.29 8.44
CA SER A 109 -11.07 9.24 7.30
C SER A 109 -10.60 8.36 6.15
N VAL A 110 -9.47 7.67 6.30
CA VAL A 110 -8.83 6.86 5.26
C VAL A 110 -8.87 5.39 5.68
N HIS A 111 -9.70 4.60 5.00
CA HIS A 111 -9.84 3.16 5.22
C HIS A 111 -9.07 2.38 4.16
N VAL A 112 -7.76 2.62 4.10
CA VAL A 112 -6.85 1.98 3.14
C VAL A 112 -6.04 0.92 3.88
N ARG A 113 -5.96 -0.29 3.34
CA ARG A 113 -5.09 -1.36 3.84
C ARG A 113 -3.68 -1.24 3.28
N GLY A 114 -3.58 -0.89 2.01
CA GLY A 114 -2.33 -0.73 1.31
C GLY A 114 -2.51 0.00 -0.01
N ALA A 115 -1.40 0.26 -0.67
CA ALA A 115 -1.35 0.77 -2.02
C ALA A 115 -0.06 0.32 -2.71
N THR A 116 -0.17 -0.02 -3.99
CA THR A 116 0.96 -0.30 -4.88
C THR A 116 1.08 0.78 -5.93
N PHE A 117 2.27 1.34 -6.10
CA PHE A 117 2.57 2.41 -7.04
C PHE A 117 4.01 2.33 -7.53
N THR A 118 4.35 3.20 -8.47
CA THR A 118 5.66 3.23 -9.14
C THR A 118 6.47 4.46 -8.75
N ILE A 119 7.74 4.27 -8.37
CA ILE A 119 8.73 5.36 -8.25
C ILE A 119 9.98 4.94 -9.02
N ASN A 120 10.36 5.73 -10.02
CA ASN A 120 11.52 5.45 -10.87
C ASN A 120 11.50 4.02 -11.45
N ASP A 121 10.37 3.61 -12.01
CA ASP A 121 10.13 2.27 -12.59
C ASP A 121 10.33 1.11 -11.61
N LYS A 122 10.21 1.34 -10.31
CA LYS A 122 10.32 0.32 -9.27
C LYS A 122 9.03 0.22 -8.47
N PRO A 123 8.63 -1.00 -8.07
CA PRO A 123 7.46 -1.19 -7.22
C PRO A 123 7.68 -0.59 -5.83
N CYS A 124 6.69 0.18 -5.41
CA CYS A 124 6.57 0.70 -4.06
C CYS A 124 5.25 0.22 -3.46
N ILE A 125 5.31 -0.27 -2.24
CA ILE A 125 4.16 -0.72 -1.48
C ILE A 125 4.06 0.13 -0.22
N ALA A 126 2.91 0.75 0.00
CA ALA A 126 2.58 1.38 1.26
C ALA A 126 1.56 0.52 2.01
N LEU A 127 1.82 0.24 3.27
CA LEU A 127 0.91 -0.45 4.16
C LEU A 127 0.43 0.52 5.24
N THR A 128 -0.79 0.32 5.73
CA THR A 128 -1.30 1.08 6.85
C THR A 128 -1.39 0.21 8.10
N ASP A 129 -1.19 0.82 9.26
CA ASP A 129 -1.41 0.21 10.58
C ASP A 129 -2.86 0.38 11.07
N TYR A 130 -3.79 0.61 10.15
CA TYR A 130 -5.19 1.00 10.42
C TYR A 130 -5.87 0.22 11.54
N VAL A 131 -5.62 -1.09 11.63
CA VAL A 131 -6.25 -1.95 12.65
C VAL A 131 -5.31 -2.19 13.86
N GLY A 132 -4.02 -1.85 13.73
CA GLY A 132 -3.03 -2.15 14.78
C GLY A 132 -2.87 -3.66 15.05
N PHE A 133 -3.26 -4.51 14.10
CA PHE A 133 -3.27 -5.95 14.24
C PHE A 133 -2.28 -6.62 13.29
N TYR A 134 -1.30 -7.30 13.82
CA TYR A 134 -0.19 -7.90 13.08
C TYR A 134 -0.61 -8.74 11.85
N PRO A 135 -1.60 -9.65 11.94
CA PRO A 135 -2.05 -10.41 10.76
C PRO A 135 -2.59 -9.54 9.62
N THR A 136 -3.16 -8.38 9.92
CA THR A 136 -3.68 -7.45 8.89
C THR A 136 -2.55 -6.86 8.06
N LEU A 137 -1.39 -6.55 8.68
CA LEU A 137 -0.21 -6.10 7.95
C LEU A 137 0.32 -7.16 7.00
N TRP A 138 0.34 -8.43 7.42
CA TRP A 138 0.73 -9.53 6.56
C TRP A 138 -0.25 -9.74 5.42
N PHE A 139 -1.55 -9.67 5.72
CA PHE A 139 -2.58 -9.79 4.69
C PHE A 139 -2.42 -8.68 3.65
N GLY A 140 -2.28 -7.43 4.10
CA GLY A 140 -2.04 -6.28 3.21
C GLY A 140 -0.76 -6.46 2.38
N LEU A 141 0.34 -6.88 2.99
CA LEU A 141 1.59 -7.12 2.27
C LEU A 141 1.45 -8.16 1.16
N ILE A 142 0.82 -9.30 1.44
CA ILE A 142 0.63 -10.36 0.43
C ILE A 142 -0.35 -9.91 -0.65
N HIS A 143 -1.39 -9.17 -0.30
CA HIS A 143 -2.33 -8.57 -1.22
C HIS A 143 -1.61 -7.61 -2.19
N GLU A 144 -0.81 -6.68 -1.69
CA GLU A 144 -0.05 -5.74 -2.53
C GLU A 144 1.04 -6.44 -3.37
N LEU A 145 1.67 -7.48 -2.83
CA LEU A 145 2.61 -8.30 -3.60
C LEU A 145 1.95 -9.08 -4.75
N TYR A 146 0.66 -9.41 -4.63
CA TYR A 146 -0.10 -9.95 -5.75
C TYR A 146 -0.11 -8.98 -6.93
N HIS A 147 -0.41 -7.71 -6.68
CA HIS A 147 -0.40 -6.69 -7.72
C HIS A 147 0.98 -6.49 -8.34
N VAL A 148 2.04 -6.54 -7.54
CA VAL A 148 3.43 -6.50 -8.07
C VAL A 148 3.74 -7.72 -8.94
N LEU A 149 3.20 -8.90 -8.63
CA LEU A 149 3.45 -10.13 -9.39
C LEU A 149 2.64 -10.23 -10.69
N PHE A 150 1.38 -9.82 -10.66
CA PHE A 150 0.41 -10.14 -11.71
C PHE A 150 -0.07 -8.91 -12.49
N ASP A 151 -0.13 -7.75 -11.85
CA ASP A 151 -0.71 -6.53 -12.43
C ASP A 151 0.35 -5.42 -12.66
N TRP A 152 1.64 -5.74 -12.49
CA TRP A 152 2.74 -4.76 -12.47
C TRP A 152 2.82 -3.91 -13.75
N GLU A 153 2.67 -4.50 -14.92
CA GLU A 153 2.75 -3.77 -16.18
C GLU A 153 1.62 -2.74 -16.35
N ASP A 154 0.45 -3.04 -15.80
CA ASP A 154 -0.68 -2.12 -15.80
C ASP A 154 -0.48 -1.00 -14.76
N ILE A 155 -0.01 -1.35 -13.56
CA ILE A 155 0.26 -0.39 -12.47
C ILE A 155 1.40 0.56 -12.83
N LYS A 156 2.45 0.06 -13.46
CA LYS A 156 3.61 0.87 -13.87
C LYS A 156 3.23 2.04 -14.77
N ASN A 157 2.17 1.90 -15.55
CA ASN A 157 1.71 2.89 -16.52
C ASN A 157 0.45 3.65 -16.07
N SER A 158 0.02 3.45 -14.83
CA SER A 158 -1.20 4.05 -14.27
C SER A 158 -0.92 4.85 -12.99
N ASP A 159 -1.98 5.49 -12.49
CA ASP A 159 -1.97 6.10 -11.16
C ASP A 159 -1.82 5.04 -10.05
N PRO A 160 -1.47 5.44 -8.81
CA PRO A 160 -1.34 4.51 -7.69
C PRO A 160 -2.55 3.60 -7.52
N HIS A 161 -2.32 2.29 -7.47
CA HIS A 161 -3.34 1.30 -7.16
C HIS A 161 -3.56 1.26 -5.65
N ILE A 162 -4.80 1.47 -5.20
CA ILE A 162 -5.14 1.59 -3.78
C ILE A 162 -6.13 0.51 -3.39
N SER A 163 -5.74 -0.29 -2.41
CA SER A 163 -6.57 -1.34 -1.84
C SER A 163 -7.33 -0.80 -0.64
N GLU A 164 -8.62 -0.58 -0.82
CA GLU A 164 -9.52 -0.11 0.23
C GLU A 164 -10.23 -1.25 0.95
N GLU A 165 -10.57 -1.03 2.22
CA GLU A 165 -11.47 -1.90 2.96
C GLU A 165 -12.93 -1.61 2.53
N LEU A 166 -13.36 -2.23 1.44
CA LEU A 166 -14.71 -2.08 0.90
C LEU A 166 -15.64 -3.18 1.44
N GLY A 167 -16.92 -2.82 1.60
CA GLY A 167 -17.96 -3.84 1.83
C GLY A 167 -18.09 -4.77 0.62
N LEU A 168 -18.51 -6.02 0.87
CA LEU A 168 -18.54 -7.15 -0.09
C LEU A 168 -19.21 -6.87 -1.45
N ASP A 169 -20.04 -5.82 -1.56
CA ASP A 169 -20.85 -5.55 -2.75
C ASP A 169 -20.18 -4.65 -3.80
N SER A 170 -18.93 -4.20 -3.57
CA SER A 170 -18.25 -3.23 -4.45
C SER A 170 -16.79 -3.55 -4.77
N ILE A 171 -16.32 -4.77 -4.47
CA ILE A 171 -14.93 -5.17 -4.72
C ILE A 171 -14.75 -5.47 -6.21
N SER A 172 -13.75 -4.83 -6.85
CA SER A 172 -13.40 -5.15 -8.24
C SER A 172 -12.92 -6.59 -8.39
N PRO A 173 -13.05 -7.22 -9.58
CA PRO A 173 -12.54 -8.57 -9.79
C PRO A 173 -11.04 -8.73 -9.48
N LEU A 174 -10.23 -7.70 -9.74
CA LEU A 174 -8.79 -7.68 -9.44
C LEU A 174 -8.53 -7.69 -7.93
N GLU A 175 -9.20 -6.82 -7.19
CA GLU A 175 -9.12 -6.78 -5.72
C GLU A 175 -9.56 -8.10 -5.09
N LYS A 176 -10.63 -8.71 -5.64
CA LYS A 176 -11.08 -10.01 -5.18
C LYS A 176 -10.05 -11.10 -5.41
N ALA A 177 -9.38 -11.10 -6.55
CA ALA A 177 -8.33 -12.06 -6.85
C ALA A 177 -7.14 -11.90 -5.90
N ALA A 178 -6.73 -10.67 -5.61
CA ALA A 178 -5.66 -10.38 -4.65
C ALA A 178 -6.05 -10.80 -3.22
N ASP A 179 -7.28 -10.53 -2.80
CA ASP A 179 -7.84 -10.96 -1.52
C ASP A 179 -7.88 -12.49 -1.38
N ASP A 180 -8.38 -13.19 -2.40
CA ASP A 180 -8.48 -14.65 -2.40
C ASP A 180 -7.08 -15.29 -2.41
N PHE A 181 -6.13 -14.70 -3.15
CA PHE A 181 -4.73 -15.11 -3.14
C PHE A 181 -4.09 -14.93 -1.75
N ALA A 182 -4.26 -13.77 -1.13
CA ALA A 182 -3.70 -13.49 0.20
C ALA A 182 -4.27 -14.44 1.27
N ARG A 183 -5.58 -14.73 1.22
CA ARG A 183 -6.23 -15.68 2.12
C ARG A 183 -5.69 -17.10 1.93
N GLU A 184 -5.60 -17.58 0.68
CA GLU A 184 -5.10 -18.93 0.41
C GLU A 184 -3.63 -19.06 0.80
N TYR A 185 -2.83 -18.04 0.51
CA TYR A 185 -1.42 -18.04 0.83
C TYR A 185 -1.16 -18.08 2.35
N LEU A 186 -1.83 -17.25 3.13
CA LEU A 186 -1.59 -17.14 4.57
C LEU A 186 -2.33 -18.20 5.39
N PHE A 187 -3.58 -18.49 5.06
CA PHE A 187 -4.47 -19.27 5.93
C PHE A 187 -4.88 -20.61 5.35
N SER A 188 -4.58 -20.90 4.07
CA SER A 188 -5.00 -22.13 3.39
C SER A 188 -6.49 -22.42 3.58
N LYS A 189 -7.34 -21.84 2.74
CA LYS A 189 -8.81 -21.91 2.81
C LYS A 189 -9.34 -23.33 3.00
N SER A 190 -8.74 -24.32 2.34
CA SER A 190 -9.09 -25.75 2.50
C SER A 190 -8.93 -26.23 3.94
N LYS A 191 -7.81 -25.90 4.59
CA LYS A 191 -7.55 -26.31 5.98
C LYS A 191 -8.41 -25.55 6.99
N THR A 192 -8.78 -24.31 6.70
CA THR A 192 -9.67 -23.53 7.56
C THR A 192 -11.09 -24.10 7.56
N ILE A 193 -11.58 -24.58 6.42
CA ILE A 193 -12.87 -25.25 6.31
C ILE A 193 -12.86 -26.57 7.06
N GLU A 194 -11.80 -27.38 6.94
CA GLU A 194 -11.64 -28.63 7.68
C GLU A 194 -11.61 -28.45 9.20
N SER A 195 -11.03 -27.32 9.69
CA SER A 195 -10.93 -27.05 11.13
C SER A 195 -12.23 -26.49 11.75
N SER A 196 -13.20 -26.10 10.93
CA SER A 196 -14.51 -25.59 11.38
C SER A 196 -15.60 -26.67 11.45
N LEU A 197 -15.26 -27.93 11.16
CA LEU A 197 -16.08 -29.14 11.35
C LEU A 197 -15.67 -29.86 12.62
#